data_5802fa06b40671d0dd168548c715a9ec
#
_entry.id   5802fa06b40671d0dd168548c715a9ec
#
_cell.length_a   1.000
_cell.length_b   1.000
_cell.length_c   1.000
_cell.angle_alpha   90.00
_cell.angle_beta   90.00
_cell.angle_gamma   90.00
#
_symmetry.space_group_name_H-M   'P 1'
#
loop_
_entity.id
_entity.type
_entity.pdbx_description
1 polymer ?
#
loop_
_entity_poly.entity_id
_entity_poly.type
_entity_poly.pdbx_seq_one_letter_code
_entity_poly.pdbx_strand_id
1 'polypeptide(L)'
;MSKRSRIFIGLLLIYAVGMAFVLYNVVSDLDPRYRESAEESLVETAQILATLVEQDVRDGAIDTARLDTLFKSAYARQFDVQIFSVTKTRVELRAYVTDRHGTVVFDSTGLTTGQDFSQWRDVRLALRGEYGARTTLDLPGDPNSAVMYVAAPVYQAGSGEIIGSLTVGKPVQSFGQFVVAARSRTLYAGVLSVLAVLVLGVTVSVWLVRPFGLIADYARYVKTQSGFHPGRLLRRAWDLLRAAFDEMRDALAGRNYVADYVQTLTHEVKSPLSAIRGAAELLQEPMEEAQRQRFLGNIQRESQLIQEMVDRMMELTALETRRVLDNV
;
A
#
# COMPACT_ATOMS: atom_id res chain seq x y z
N MET A 1 -17.47 37.18 16.04
CA MET A 1 -17.50 35.70 15.71
C MET A 1 -18.24 34.97 16.83
N SER A 2 -19.22 34.15 16.48
CA SER A 2 -19.95 33.35 17.46
C SER A 2 -19.03 32.32 18.11
N LYS A 3 -19.36 31.88 19.36
CA LYS A 3 -18.60 30.82 20.05
C LYS A 3 -18.51 29.54 19.19
N ARG A 4 -19.55 29.21 18.44
CA ARG A 4 -19.64 28.05 17.53
C ARG A 4 -18.65 28.16 16.35
N SER A 5 -18.54 29.36 15.77
CA SER A 5 -17.58 29.63 14.67
C SER A 5 -16.12 29.48 15.13
N ARG A 6 -15.81 29.83 16.39
CA ARG A 6 -14.46 29.65 16.96
C ARG A 6 -14.12 28.17 17.15
N ILE A 7 -15.08 27.37 17.65
CA ILE A 7 -14.88 25.91 17.80
C ILE A 7 -14.66 25.25 16.45
N PHE A 8 -15.48 25.62 15.45
CA PHE A 8 -15.35 25.05 14.10
C PHE A 8 -13.99 25.40 13.45
N ILE A 9 -13.56 26.67 13.55
CA ILE A 9 -12.24 27.09 13.07
C ILE A 9 -11.13 26.36 13.83
N GLY A 10 -11.29 26.18 15.15
CA GLY A 10 -10.32 25.44 15.96
C GLY A 10 -10.17 23.97 15.50
N LEU A 11 -11.28 23.28 15.25
CA LEU A 11 -11.26 21.90 14.72
C LEU A 11 -10.62 21.82 13.33
N LEU A 12 -10.93 22.77 12.44
CA LEU A 12 -10.35 22.84 11.11
C LEU A 12 -8.84 23.09 11.16
N LEU A 13 -8.40 23.96 12.10
CA LEU A 13 -6.98 24.24 12.31
C LEU A 13 -6.24 23.02 12.86
N ILE A 14 -6.81 22.30 13.84
CA ILE A 14 -6.25 21.06 14.36
C ILE A 14 -6.13 20.01 13.23
N TYR A 15 -7.16 19.87 12.40
CA TYR A 15 -7.11 18.95 11.25
C TYR A 15 -6.01 19.37 10.25
N ALA A 16 -5.92 20.66 9.91
CA ALA A 16 -4.92 21.17 8.98
C ALA A 16 -3.49 20.95 9.50
N VAL A 17 -3.26 21.20 10.77
CA VAL A 17 -1.96 20.96 11.43
C VAL A 17 -1.65 19.45 11.47
N GLY A 18 -2.61 18.61 11.84
CA GLY A 18 -2.45 17.15 11.83
C GLY A 18 -2.14 16.63 10.44
N MET A 19 -2.84 17.10 9.42
CA MET A 19 -2.60 16.70 8.02
C MET A 19 -1.23 17.19 7.54
N ALA A 20 -0.84 18.44 7.85
CA ALA A 20 0.48 18.96 7.51
C ALA A 20 1.60 18.13 8.16
N PHE A 21 1.43 17.71 9.41
CA PHE A 21 2.36 16.83 10.12
C PHE A 21 2.48 15.46 9.44
N VAL A 22 1.34 14.83 9.12
CA VAL A 22 1.34 13.54 8.41
C VAL A 22 2.00 13.65 7.04
N LEU A 23 1.65 14.67 6.26
CA LEU A 23 2.26 14.91 4.95
C LEU A 23 3.77 15.14 5.04
N TYR A 24 4.21 15.92 6.03
CA TYR A 24 5.63 16.14 6.26
C TYR A 24 6.36 14.82 6.54
N ASN A 25 5.85 13.99 7.45
CA ASN A 25 6.46 12.70 7.76
C ASN A 25 6.47 11.76 6.55
N VAL A 26 5.35 11.62 5.84
CA VAL A 26 5.26 10.77 4.65
C VAL A 26 6.24 11.22 3.57
N VAL A 27 6.27 12.53 3.29
CA VAL A 27 7.15 13.09 2.24
C VAL A 27 8.63 13.00 2.63
N SER A 28 8.97 13.21 3.89
CA SER A 28 10.36 13.09 4.36
C SER A 28 10.87 11.64 4.38
N ASP A 29 9.97 10.66 4.52
CA ASP A 29 10.30 9.24 4.58
C ASP A 29 10.43 8.59 3.18
N LEU A 30 9.97 9.26 2.12
CA LEU A 30 10.03 8.74 0.75
C LEU A 30 11.48 8.54 0.27
N ASP A 31 12.34 9.55 0.39
CA ASP A 31 13.72 9.48 -0.13
C ASP A 31 14.55 8.37 0.55
N PRO A 32 14.59 8.23 1.88
CA PRO A 32 15.25 7.11 2.54
C PRO A 32 14.77 5.74 2.05
N ARG A 33 13.47 5.52 1.94
CA ARG A 33 12.90 4.23 1.50
C ARG A 33 13.27 3.87 0.06
N TYR A 34 13.24 4.84 -0.84
CA TYR A 34 13.69 4.61 -2.21
C TYR A 34 15.18 4.32 -2.31
N ARG A 35 16.01 4.97 -1.48
CA ARG A 35 17.45 4.69 -1.39
C ARG A 35 17.72 3.28 -0.86
N GLU A 36 17.04 2.88 0.21
CA GLU A 36 17.13 1.56 0.80
C GLU A 36 16.77 0.47 -0.22
N SER A 37 15.66 0.60 -0.94
CA SER A 37 15.27 -0.36 -1.99
C SER A 37 16.25 -0.37 -3.17
N ALA A 38 16.82 0.78 -3.55
CA ALA A 38 17.82 0.85 -4.60
C ALA A 38 19.14 0.19 -4.16
N GLU A 39 19.54 0.38 -2.90
CA GLU A 39 20.72 -0.22 -2.30
C GLU A 39 20.60 -1.74 -2.21
N GLU A 40 19.44 -2.27 -1.76
CA GLU A 40 19.13 -3.70 -1.75
C GLU A 40 19.28 -4.33 -3.14
N SER A 41 18.71 -3.71 -4.16
CA SER A 41 18.83 -4.17 -5.55
C SER A 41 20.27 -4.12 -6.06
N LEU A 42 21.08 -3.14 -5.62
CA LEU A 42 22.49 -3.05 -5.97
C LEU A 42 23.32 -4.13 -5.27
N VAL A 43 23.00 -4.47 -4.02
CA VAL A 43 23.64 -5.59 -3.29
C VAL A 43 23.48 -6.88 -4.07
N GLU A 44 22.24 -7.24 -4.45
CA GLU A 44 21.98 -8.45 -5.22
C GLU A 44 22.70 -8.44 -6.57
N THR A 45 22.66 -7.30 -7.27
CA THR A 45 23.35 -7.14 -8.56
C THR A 45 24.87 -7.27 -8.43
N ALA A 46 25.44 -6.69 -7.36
CA ALA A 46 26.87 -6.78 -7.09
C ALA A 46 27.29 -8.23 -6.82
N GLN A 47 26.54 -8.98 -6.04
CA GLN A 47 26.81 -10.39 -5.74
C GLN A 47 26.71 -11.26 -7.01
N ILE A 48 25.68 -11.06 -7.84
CA ILE A 48 25.52 -11.81 -9.09
C ILE A 48 26.72 -11.53 -10.04
N LEU A 49 27.08 -10.26 -10.21
CA LEU A 49 28.19 -9.89 -11.08
C LEU A 49 29.55 -10.30 -10.50
N ALA A 50 29.74 -10.26 -9.18
CA ALA A 50 30.95 -10.78 -8.53
C ALA A 50 31.11 -12.27 -8.80
N THR A 51 30.05 -13.06 -8.63
CA THR A 51 30.04 -14.50 -8.96
C THR A 51 30.34 -14.76 -10.44
N LEU A 52 29.90 -13.88 -11.35
CA LEU A 52 30.24 -13.98 -12.75
C LEU A 52 31.75 -13.73 -12.97
N VAL A 53 32.31 -12.73 -12.31
CA VAL A 53 33.76 -12.41 -12.40
C VAL A 53 34.63 -13.52 -11.80
N GLU A 54 34.17 -14.18 -10.73
CA GLU A 54 34.87 -15.34 -10.13
C GLU A 54 35.07 -16.50 -11.12
N GLN A 55 34.14 -16.68 -12.07
CA GLN A 55 34.27 -17.72 -13.12
C GLN A 55 35.38 -17.42 -14.13
N ASP A 56 35.75 -16.14 -14.28
CA ASP A 56 36.76 -15.67 -15.22
C ASP A 56 38.10 -15.38 -14.52
N VAL A 57 38.33 -15.87 -13.30
CA VAL A 57 39.60 -15.78 -12.59
C VAL A 57 40.56 -16.84 -13.08
N ARG A 58 41.77 -16.43 -13.54
CA ARG A 58 42.84 -17.32 -14.01
C ARG A 58 44.13 -17.00 -13.29
N ASP A 59 44.76 -17.99 -12.69
CA ASP A 59 46.05 -17.86 -12.00
C ASP A 59 46.08 -16.71 -10.96
N GLY A 60 44.96 -16.48 -10.28
CA GLY A 60 44.84 -15.42 -9.27
C GLY A 60 44.66 -14.00 -9.81
N ALA A 61 44.55 -13.87 -11.15
CA ALA A 61 44.24 -12.61 -11.82
C ALA A 61 42.81 -12.62 -12.36
N ILE A 62 42.14 -11.46 -12.28
CA ILE A 62 40.77 -11.28 -12.77
C ILE A 62 40.82 -10.97 -14.28
N ASP A 63 40.25 -11.85 -15.11
CA ASP A 63 40.08 -11.58 -16.55
C ASP A 63 38.80 -10.76 -16.75
N THR A 64 38.93 -9.51 -17.17
CA THR A 64 37.85 -8.56 -17.35
C THR A 64 37.31 -8.48 -18.78
N ALA A 65 37.82 -9.26 -19.72
CA ALA A 65 37.45 -9.17 -21.14
C ALA A 65 35.98 -9.46 -21.41
N ARG A 66 35.44 -10.46 -20.70
CA ARG A 66 34.03 -10.83 -20.79
C ARG A 66 33.11 -9.73 -20.20
N LEU A 67 33.52 -9.15 -19.09
CA LEU A 67 32.79 -8.05 -18.44
C LEU A 67 32.79 -6.79 -19.32
N ASP A 68 33.92 -6.47 -19.94
CA ASP A 68 34.07 -5.35 -20.90
C ASP A 68 33.12 -5.53 -22.11
N THR A 69 33.08 -6.73 -22.69
CA THR A 69 32.17 -7.05 -23.79
C THR A 69 30.70 -6.95 -23.37
N LEU A 70 30.36 -7.41 -22.17
CA LEU A 70 29.00 -7.34 -21.59
C LEU A 70 28.55 -5.89 -21.44
N PHE A 71 29.38 -5.03 -20.83
CA PHE A 71 29.00 -3.63 -20.60
C PHE A 71 28.96 -2.82 -21.89
N LYS A 72 29.88 -3.04 -22.83
CA LYS A 72 29.81 -2.42 -24.16
C LYS A 72 28.55 -2.79 -24.91
N SER A 73 28.16 -4.06 -24.86
CA SER A 73 26.91 -4.54 -25.49
C SER A 73 25.67 -3.99 -24.79
N ALA A 74 25.69 -3.92 -23.45
CA ALA A 74 24.60 -3.38 -22.66
C ALA A 74 24.39 -1.88 -22.92
N TYR A 75 25.45 -1.10 -23.01
CA TYR A 75 25.37 0.33 -23.29
C TYR A 75 25.00 0.65 -24.75
N ALA A 76 25.34 -0.21 -25.69
CA ALA A 76 24.89 -0.09 -27.08
C ALA A 76 23.38 -0.41 -27.26
N ARG A 77 22.77 -1.12 -26.30
CA ARG A 77 21.37 -1.50 -26.37
C ARG A 77 20.48 -0.30 -26.12
N GLN A 78 19.63 0.03 -27.05
CA GLN A 78 18.53 1.00 -26.90
C GLN A 78 17.23 0.26 -26.67
N PHE A 79 16.41 0.75 -25.76
CA PHE A 79 15.07 0.25 -25.48
C PHE A 79 14.19 1.41 -25.05
N ASP A 80 12.89 1.23 -25.13
CA ASP A 80 11.91 2.21 -24.65
C ASP A 80 10.93 1.50 -23.72
N VAL A 81 11.14 1.68 -22.43
CA VAL A 81 10.33 1.05 -21.38
C VAL A 81 9.77 2.12 -20.47
N GLN A 82 8.44 2.22 -20.46
CA GLN A 82 7.74 3.11 -19.56
C GLN A 82 7.50 2.43 -18.21
N ILE A 83 8.12 2.97 -17.16
CA ILE A 83 7.94 2.54 -15.78
C ILE A 83 7.18 3.65 -15.05
N PHE A 84 5.86 3.48 -14.86
CA PHE A 84 4.97 4.52 -14.35
C PHE A 84 5.08 5.83 -15.16
N SER A 85 5.65 6.89 -14.56
CA SER A 85 5.83 8.21 -15.18
C SER A 85 7.23 8.44 -15.77
N VAL A 86 8.12 7.45 -15.68
CA VAL A 86 9.52 7.56 -16.12
C VAL A 86 9.77 6.63 -17.29
N THR A 87 10.31 7.17 -18.37
CA THR A 87 10.73 6.39 -19.53
C THR A 87 12.23 6.08 -19.44
N LYS A 88 12.58 4.80 -19.52
CA LYS A 88 13.98 4.34 -19.57
C LYS A 88 14.33 3.92 -20.98
N THR A 89 15.45 4.48 -21.48
CA THR A 89 15.92 4.26 -22.85
C THR A 89 17.30 3.61 -22.93
N ARG A 90 18.04 3.55 -21.82
CA ARG A 90 19.41 3.02 -21.77
C ARG A 90 19.71 2.40 -20.40
N VAL A 91 20.74 1.57 -20.37
CA VAL A 91 21.35 1.05 -19.14
C VAL A 91 22.17 2.15 -18.48
N GLU A 92 21.91 2.42 -17.21
CA GLU A 92 22.62 3.43 -16.40
C GLU A 92 23.44 2.80 -15.28
N LEU A 93 23.40 1.47 -15.18
CA LEU A 93 24.20 0.73 -14.24
C LEU A 93 25.68 0.87 -14.61
N ARG A 94 26.52 1.18 -13.63
CA ARG A 94 27.98 1.22 -13.78
C ARG A 94 28.59 0.09 -12.99
N ALA A 95 29.76 -0.35 -13.38
CA ALA A 95 30.55 -1.31 -12.61
C ALA A 95 32.00 -1.02 -12.73
N TYR A 96 32.75 -1.27 -11.67
CA TYR A 96 34.20 -1.37 -11.70
C TYR A 96 34.66 -2.55 -10.86
N VAL A 97 35.81 -3.08 -11.21
CA VAL A 97 36.45 -4.19 -10.51
C VAL A 97 37.85 -3.74 -10.05
N THR A 98 38.19 -4.06 -8.81
CA THR A 98 39.52 -3.84 -8.28
C THR A 98 40.22 -5.15 -8.01
N ASP A 99 41.54 -5.12 -8.05
CA ASP A 99 42.38 -6.18 -7.51
C ASP A 99 42.39 -6.20 -5.97
N ARG A 100 43.13 -7.12 -5.36
CA ARG A 100 43.28 -7.23 -3.90
C ARG A 100 43.92 -6.01 -3.24
N HIS A 101 44.60 -5.16 -3.99
CA HIS A 101 45.23 -3.94 -3.52
C HIS A 101 44.34 -2.72 -3.61
N GLY A 102 43.17 -2.86 -4.26
CA GLY A 102 42.23 -1.79 -4.50
C GLY A 102 42.48 -1.00 -5.77
N THR A 103 43.39 -1.49 -6.64
CA THR A 103 43.64 -0.89 -7.97
C THR A 103 42.53 -1.29 -8.91
N VAL A 104 41.94 -0.32 -9.62
CA VAL A 104 40.85 -0.57 -10.58
C VAL A 104 41.40 -1.27 -11.81
N VAL A 105 41.05 -2.54 -12.03
CA VAL A 105 41.42 -3.34 -13.20
C VAL A 105 40.39 -3.26 -14.33
N PHE A 106 39.19 -2.90 -14.02
CA PHE A 106 38.11 -2.68 -14.98
C PHE A 106 37.19 -1.54 -14.51
N ASP A 107 36.77 -0.70 -15.43
CA ASP A 107 35.74 0.30 -15.25
C ASP A 107 34.86 0.34 -16.49
N SER A 108 33.55 0.12 -16.31
CA SER A 108 32.54 0.14 -17.38
C SER A 108 32.45 1.47 -18.12
N THR A 109 32.87 2.57 -17.47
CA THR A 109 32.95 3.91 -18.09
C THR A 109 34.32 4.19 -18.72
N GLY A 110 35.35 3.41 -18.37
CA GLY A 110 36.70 3.56 -18.82
C GLY A 110 37.49 4.74 -18.22
N LEU A 111 36.90 5.47 -17.27
CA LEU A 111 37.48 6.72 -16.74
C LEU A 111 38.45 6.49 -15.58
N THR A 112 38.32 5.40 -14.83
CA THR A 112 39.02 5.20 -13.56
C THR A 112 39.97 3.99 -13.57
N THR A 113 40.09 3.28 -14.67
CA THR A 113 41.02 2.13 -14.80
C THR A 113 42.43 2.53 -14.44
N GLY A 114 43.10 1.75 -13.58
CA GLY A 114 44.45 1.98 -13.08
C GLY A 114 44.51 2.91 -11.83
N GLN A 115 43.41 3.48 -11.39
CA GLN A 115 43.37 4.32 -10.18
C GLN A 115 43.33 3.46 -8.92
N ASP A 116 43.86 3.98 -7.84
CA ASP A 116 43.82 3.35 -6.51
C ASP A 116 42.53 3.77 -5.75
N PHE A 117 41.67 2.79 -5.54
CA PHE A 117 40.41 2.93 -4.78
C PHE A 117 40.46 2.25 -3.41
N SER A 118 41.63 1.84 -2.93
CA SER A 118 41.79 1.16 -1.64
C SER A 118 41.22 1.94 -0.44
N GLN A 119 41.20 3.27 -0.53
CA GLN A 119 40.67 4.15 0.50
C GLN A 119 39.16 4.37 0.43
N TRP A 120 38.52 4.01 -0.67
CA TRP A 120 37.08 4.13 -0.82
C TRP A 120 36.37 3.12 0.09
N ARG A 121 35.33 3.59 0.78
CA ARG A 121 34.65 2.79 1.81
C ARG A 121 34.10 1.47 1.28
N ASP A 122 33.47 1.49 0.10
CA ASP A 122 32.93 0.33 -0.58
C ASP A 122 33.98 -0.73 -0.88
N VAL A 123 35.07 -0.35 -1.54
CA VAL A 123 36.21 -1.24 -1.86
C VAL A 123 36.87 -1.78 -0.60
N ARG A 124 37.21 -0.89 0.35
CA ARG A 124 37.92 -1.25 1.57
C ARG A 124 37.17 -2.26 2.42
N LEU A 125 35.84 -2.13 2.52
CA LEU A 125 34.99 -3.06 3.27
C LEU A 125 34.82 -4.38 2.52
N ALA A 126 34.57 -4.33 1.19
CA ALA A 126 34.44 -5.53 0.39
C ALA A 126 35.71 -6.39 0.40
N LEU A 127 36.90 -5.78 0.33
CA LEU A 127 38.17 -6.50 0.45
C LEU A 127 38.42 -7.16 1.80
N ARG A 128 37.62 -6.79 2.83
CA ARG A 128 37.61 -7.46 4.15
C ARG A 128 36.49 -8.50 4.27
N GLY A 129 35.68 -8.69 3.25
CA GLY A 129 34.48 -9.51 3.31
C GLY A 129 33.31 -8.87 4.05
N GLU A 130 33.38 -7.55 4.28
CA GLU A 130 32.35 -6.77 4.94
C GLU A 130 31.48 -6.06 3.92
N TYR A 131 30.25 -5.71 4.32
CA TYR A 131 29.35 -4.91 3.47
C TYR A 131 29.88 -3.49 3.27
N GLY A 132 30.08 -3.09 2.02
CA GLY A 132 30.59 -1.78 1.64
C GLY A 132 29.66 -1.05 0.68
N ALA A 133 29.15 0.10 1.11
CA ALA A 133 28.41 1.03 0.27
C ALA A 133 28.91 2.47 0.48
N ARG A 134 28.80 3.27 -0.57
CA ARG A 134 29.04 4.72 -0.54
C ARG A 134 28.18 5.45 -1.54
N THR A 135 27.91 6.73 -1.27
CA THR A 135 27.37 7.65 -2.27
C THR A 135 28.36 8.78 -2.45
N THR A 136 28.73 9.06 -3.69
CA THR A 136 29.71 10.11 -4.04
C THR A 136 29.24 10.91 -5.24
N LEU A 137 29.74 12.14 -5.38
CA LEU A 137 29.49 12.97 -6.55
C LEU A 137 30.50 12.60 -7.64
N ASP A 138 30.04 12.33 -8.84
CA ASP A 138 30.91 12.14 -10.02
C ASP A 138 31.55 13.46 -10.44
N LEU A 139 30.80 14.55 -10.37
CA LEU A 139 31.25 15.89 -10.66
C LEU A 139 31.29 16.70 -9.39
N PRO A 140 32.45 17.21 -8.97
CA PRO A 140 32.58 18.04 -7.80
C PRO A 140 31.68 19.29 -7.91
N GLY A 141 30.80 19.49 -6.93
CA GLY A 141 29.89 20.64 -6.87
C GLY A 141 28.54 20.46 -7.57
N ASP A 142 28.30 19.35 -8.28
CA ASP A 142 26.99 19.04 -8.83
C ASP A 142 26.29 17.95 -8.00
N PRO A 143 25.31 18.31 -7.14
CA PRO A 143 24.56 17.34 -6.35
C PRO A 143 23.79 16.30 -7.19
N ASN A 144 23.51 16.64 -8.46
CA ASN A 144 22.78 15.79 -9.36
C ASN A 144 23.67 14.68 -9.96
N SER A 145 25.01 14.81 -9.83
CA SER A 145 25.96 13.80 -10.29
C SER A 145 26.16 12.65 -9.30
N ALA A 146 25.41 12.61 -8.20
CA ALA A 146 25.54 11.61 -7.17
C ALA A 146 25.29 10.19 -7.71
N VAL A 147 26.21 9.28 -7.37
CA VAL A 147 26.11 7.85 -7.69
C VAL A 147 26.22 7.04 -6.41
N MET A 148 25.30 6.11 -6.25
CA MET A 148 25.34 5.13 -5.16
C MET A 148 26.09 3.90 -5.65
N TYR A 149 27.13 3.52 -4.91
CA TYR A 149 27.98 2.38 -5.17
C TYR A 149 27.85 1.35 -4.07
N VAL A 150 27.78 0.07 -4.47
CA VAL A 150 27.76 -1.09 -3.57
C VAL A 150 28.78 -2.09 -4.07
N ALA A 151 29.65 -2.55 -3.17
CA ALA A 151 30.71 -3.50 -3.49
C ALA A 151 30.41 -4.88 -2.93
N ALA A 152 30.79 -5.90 -3.70
CA ALA A 152 30.84 -7.29 -3.29
C ALA A 152 32.29 -7.82 -3.41
N PRO A 153 32.74 -8.68 -2.50
CA PRO A 153 34.03 -9.35 -2.64
C PRO A 153 34.02 -10.30 -3.82
N VAL A 154 35.19 -10.45 -4.47
CA VAL A 154 35.44 -11.44 -5.52
C VAL A 154 36.38 -12.49 -4.94
N TYR A 155 35.91 -13.75 -4.91
CA TYR A 155 36.63 -14.87 -4.34
C TYR A 155 37.40 -15.66 -5.40
N GLN A 156 38.54 -16.20 -5.01
CA GLN A 156 39.22 -17.17 -5.82
C GLN A 156 38.55 -18.55 -5.69
N ALA A 157 38.21 -19.14 -6.81
CA ALA A 157 37.57 -20.45 -6.83
C ALA A 157 38.42 -21.49 -6.08
N GLY A 158 37.80 -22.20 -5.14
CA GLY A 158 38.40 -23.29 -4.38
C GLY A 158 39.19 -22.89 -3.12
N SER A 159 39.70 -21.66 -3.00
CA SER A 159 40.42 -21.21 -1.80
C SER A 159 39.58 -20.37 -0.87
N GLY A 160 38.54 -19.70 -1.37
CA GLY A 160 37.76 -18.75 -0.60
C GLY A 160 38.51 -17.47 -0.23
N GLU A 161 39.68 -17.25 -0.82
CA GLU A 161 40.48 -16.02 -0.64
C GLU A 161 39.88 -14.88 -1.45
N ILE A 162 39.79 -13.68 -0.85
CA ILE A 162 39.35 -12.47 -1.56
C ILE A 162 40.51 -11.94 -2.43
N ILE A 163 40.30 -11.92 -3.73
CA ILE A 163 41.28 -11.49 -4.71
C ILE A 163 40.97 -10.13 -5.32
N GLY A 164 39.86 -9.57 -5.00
CA GLY A 164 39.41 -8.27 -5.46
C GLY A 164 38.01 -7.90 -4.98
N SER A 165 37.49 -6.81 -5.50
CA SER A 165 36.11 -6.42 -5.29
C SER A 165 35.45 -6.03 -6.61
N LEU A 166 34.17 -6.35 -6.74
CA LEU A 166 33.31 -5.82 -7.79
C LEU A 166 32.35 -4.83 -7.16
N THR A 167 32.31 -3.62 -7.72
CA THR A 167 31.42 -2.56 -7.29
C THR A 167 30.43 -2.21 -8.39
N VAL A 168 29.15 -2.14 -8.04
CA VAL A 168 28.08 -1.64 -8.93
C VAL A 168 27.68 -0.27 -8.50
N GLY A 169 27.46 0.60 -9.48
CA GLY A 169 27.04 1.98 -9.25
C GLY A 169 25.77 2.32 -10.01
N LYS A 170 24.88 3.09 -9.38
CA LYS A 170 23.69 3.62 -10.03
C LYS A 170 23.52 5.10 -9.72
N PRO A 171 23.33 5.96 -10.74
CA PRO A 171 23.07 7.36 -10.53
C PRO A 171 21.82 7.57 -9.65
N VAL A 172 21.95 8.42 -8.62
CA VAL A 172 20.84 8.71 -7.70
C VAL A 172 19.66 9.32 -8.45
N GLN A 173 19.92 10.06 -9.52
CA GLN A 173 18.86 10.61 -10.39
C GLN A 173 17.98 9.54 -11.02
N SER A 174 18.50 8.35 -11.29
CA SER A 174 17.74 7.26 -11.90
C SER A 174 16.56 6.80 -11.07
N PHE A 175 16.63 6.95 -9.75
CA PHE A 175 15.50 6.70 -8.83
C PHE A 175 14.92 7.97 -8.21
N GLY A 176 15.65 9.09 -8.21
CA GLY A 176 15.20 10.38 -7.71
C GLY A 176 13.96 10.91 -8.43
N GLN A 177 13.83 10.63 -9.74
CA GLN A 177 12.63 10.99 -10.51
C GLN A 177 11.36 10.33 -9.95
N PHE A 178 11.42 9.09 -9.48
CA PHE A 178 10.31 8.41 -8.83
C PHE A 178 9.94 9.06 -7.50
N VAL A 179 10.94 9.48 -6.72
CA VAL A 179 10.75 10.22 -5.46
C VAL A 179 10.03 11.56 -5.72
N VAL A 180 10.48 12.32 -6.71
CA VAL A 180 9.85 13.60 -7.09
C VAL A 180 8.40 13.40 -7.53
N ALA A 181 8.13 12.39 -8.36
CA ALA A 181 6.78 12.06 -8.81
C ALA A 181 5.88 11.60 -7.65
N ALA A 182 6.38 10.75 -6.75
CA ALA A 182 5.67 10.30 -5.57
C ALA A 182 5.38 11.47 -4.62
N ARG A 183 6.37 12.33 -4.39
CA ARG A 183 6.24 13.52 -3.54
C ARG A 183 5.17 14.48 -4.05
N SER A 184 5.19 14.82 -5.34
CA SER A 184 4.20 15.71 -5.93
C SER A 184 2.79 15.12 -5.82
N ARG A 185 2.60 13.83 -6.14
CA ARG A 185 1.32 13.15 -6.04
C ARG A 185 0.78 13.13 -4.60
N THR A 186 1.64 12.87 -3.62
CA THR A 186 1.28 12.88 -2.20
C THR A 186 0.86 14.28 -1.74
N LEU A 187 1.60 15.32 -2.14
CA LEU A 187 1.25 16.70 -1.83
C LEU A 187 -0.07 17.13 -2.45
N TYR A 188 -0.33 16.80 -3.73
CA TYR A 188 -1.60 17.09 -4.38
C TYR A 188 -2.77 16.38 -3.68
N ALA A 189 -2.63 15.11 -3.34
CA ALA A 189 -3.65 14.37 -2.60
C ALA A 189 -3.92 14.99 -1.22
N GLY A 190 -2.88 15.42 -0.52
CA GLY A 190 -3.01 16.10 0.77
C GLY A 190 -3.73 17.45 0.68
N VAL A 191 -3.35 18.28 -0.28
CA VAL A 191 -4.02 19.58 -0.51
C VAL A 191 -5.49 19.36 -0.88
N LEU A 192 -5.79 18.40 -1.77
CA LEU A 192 -7.16 18.07 -2.15
C LEU A 192 -7.98 17.57 -0.96
N SER A 193 -7.39 16.77 -0.08
CA SER A 193 -8.02 16.29 1.15
C SER A 193 -8.38 17.44 2.09
N VAL A 194 -7.46 18.38 2.31
CA VAL A 194 -7.73 19.58 3.13
C VAL A 194 -8.85 20.42 2.53
N LEU A 195 -8.84 20.63 1.22
CA LEU A 195 -9.89 21.35 0.51
C LEU A 195 -11.25 20.65 0.64
N ALA A 196 -11.30 19.34 0.48
CA ALA A 196 -12.51 18.54 0.60
C ALA A 196 -13.12 18.65 2.01
N VAL A 197 -12.29 18.54 3.05
CA VAL A 197 -12.74 18.71 4.45
C VAL A 197 -13.23 20.14 4.72
N LEU A 198 -12.57 21.15 4.14
CA LEU A 198 -12.99 22.53 4.26
C LEU A 198 -14.37 22.74 3.61
N VAL A 199 -14.58 22.25 2.39
CA VAL A 199 -15.86 22.33 1.68
C VAL A 199 -16.95 21.60 2.45
N LEU A 200 -16.68 20.38 2.91
CA LEU A 200 -17.60 19.60 3.72
C LEU A 200 -17.96 20.32 5.00
N GLY A 201 -16.97 20.88 5.70
CA GLY A 201 -17.18 21.64 6.92
C GLY A 201 -18.02 22.90 6.72
N VAL A 202 -17.79 23.65 5.63
CA VAL A 202 -18.63 24.80 5.27
C VAL A 202 -20.06 24.34 4.97
N THR A 203 -20.22 23.27 4.21
CA THR A 203 -21.55 22.70 3.87
C THR A 203 -22.30 22.30 5.14
N VAL A 204 -21.65 21.54 6.03
CA VAL A 204 -22.24 21.16 7.33
C VAL A 204 -22.58 22.39 8.18
N SER A 205 -21.70 23.39 8.19
CA SER A 205 -21.93 24.63 8.93
C SER A 205 -23.15 25.40 8.41
N VAL A 206 -23.31 25.49 7.11
CA VAL A 206 -24.43 26.20 6.46
C VAL A 206 -25.73 25.43 6.56
N TRP A 207 -25.69 24.14 6.28
CA TRP A 207 -26.91 23.32 6.18
C TRP A 207 -27.42 22.81 7.53
N LEU A 208 -26.51 22.45 8.44
CA LEU A 208 -26.87 21.86 9.72
C LEU A 208 -26.87 22.85 10.88
N VAL A 209 -25.82 23.69 10.98
CA VAL A 209 -25.62 24.54 12.17
C VAL A 209 -26.38 25.87 12.08
N ARG A 210 -26.51 26.47 10.89
CA ARG A 210 -27.27 27.75 10.73
C ARG A 210 -28.76 27.63 11.06
N PRO A 211 -29.53 26.62 10.57
CA PRO A 211 -30.95 26.50 10.89
C PRO A 211 -31.20 26.40 12.41
N PHE A 212 -30.36 25.63 13.12
CA PHE A 212 -30.50 25.52 14.59
C PHE A 212 -30.13 26.81 15.32
N GLY A 213 -29.27 27.64 14.76
CA GLY A 213 -28.97 28.98 15.29
C GLY A 213 -30.16 29.91 15.20
N LEU A 214 -30.84 29.93 14.04
CA LEU A 214 -32.05 30.74 13.83
C LEU A 214 -33.19 30.32 14.72
N ILE A 215 -33.40 29.02 14.92
CA ILE A 215 -34.42 28.49 15.83
C ILE A 215 -34.13 28.90 17.30
N ALA A 216 -32.86 28.83 17.72
CA ALA A 216 -32.45 29.23 19.06
C ALA A 216 -32.57 30.74 19.30
N ASP A 217 -32.29 31.56 18.30
CA ASP A 217 -32.43 33.03 18.37
C ASP A 217 -33.91 33.44 18.33
N TYR A 218 -34.73 32.75 17.52
CA TYR A 218 -36.19 32.93 17.53
C TYR A 218 -36.81 32.51 18.86
N ALA A 219 -36.38 31.41 19.44
CA ALA A 219 -36.81 30.97 20.75
C ALA A 219 -36.42 31.96 21.87
N ARG A 220 -35.27 32.66 21.77
CA ARG A 220 -34.89 33.76 22.69
C ARG A 220 -35.77 35.00 22.48
N TYR A 221 -36.01 35.37 21.22
CA TYR A 221 -36.86 36.51 20.87
C TYR A 221 -38.30 36.33 21.43
N VAL A 222 -38.87 35.11 21.25
CA VAL A 222 -40.22 34.76 21.79
C VAL A 222 -40.22 34.74 23.31
N LYS A 223 -39.12 34.38 23.98
CA LYS A 223 -39.01 34.36 25.43
C LYS A 223 -38.98 35.77 26.06
N THR A 224 -38.56 36.78 25.32
CA THR A 224 -38.50 38.18 25.78
C THR A 224 -39.81 38.92 25.58
N GLN A 225 -40.75 38.44 24.73
CA GLN A 225 -42.09 38.94 24.60
C GLN A 225 -43.05 38.08 25.45
N SER A 226 -43.39 38.51 26.61
CA SER A 226 -44.27 37.90 27.60
C SER A 226 -45.61 37.44 26.99
N GLY A 227 -45.90 36.15 27.05
CA GLY A 227 -47.22 35.61 26.80
C GLY A 227 -47.37 34.28 26.03
N PHE A 228 -46.26 33.68 25.61
CA PHE A 228 -46.34 32.43 24.83
C PHE A 228 -45.86 31.21 25.63
N HIS A 229 -46.72 30.18 25.71
CA HIS A 229 -46.38 28.91 26.38
C HIS A 229 -45.45 28.06 25.49
N PRO A 230 -44.15 27.96 25.78
CA PRO A 230 -43.17 27.32 24.91
C PRO A 230 -43.31 25.80 24.84
N GLY A 231 -44.12 25.19 25.68
CA GLY A 231 -44.25 23.73 25.84
C GLY A 231 -44.76 22.98 24.60
N ARG A 232 -45.52 23.63 23.70
CA ARG A 232 -46.09 22.94 22.52
C ARG A 232 -45.13 22.93 21.31
N LEU A 233 -44.36 23.97 21.14
CA LEU A 233 -43.38 24.05 20.01
C LEU A 233 -42.12 23.26 20.32
N LEU A 234 -41.63 23.28 21.57
CA LEU A 234 -40.52 22.41 21.99
C LEU A 234 -40.88 20.92 21.92
N ARG A 235 -42.10 20.53 22.28
CA ARG A 235 -42.58 19.16 22.10
C ARG A 235 -42.60 18.75 20.63
N ARG A 236 -43.15 19.58 19.73
CA ARG A 236 -43.15 19.26 18.29
C ARG A 236 -41.74 19.18 17.69
N ALA A 237 -40.82 20.06 18.06
CA ALA A 237 -39.43 20.01 17.62
C ALA A 237 -38.72 18.79 18.20
N TRP A 238 -39.00 18.41 19.44
CA TRP A 238 -38.46 17.22 20.08
C TRP A 238 -39.04 15.94 19.49
N ASP A 239 -40.35 15.95 19.18
CA ASP A 239 -41.02 14.82 18.53
C ASP A 239 -40.50 14.59 17.09
N LEU A 240 -40.23 15.67 16.33
CA LEU A 240 -39.57 15.59 15.01
C LEU A 240 -38.13 15.08 15.10
N LEU A 241 -37.38 15.56 16.08
CA LEU A 241 -35.99 15.08 16.28
C LEU A 241 -35.98 13.61 16.72
N ARG A 242 -36.93 13.22 17.57
CA ARG A 242 -37.08 11.84 18.03
C ARG A 242 -37.50 10.93 16.90
N ALA A 243 -38.43 11.34 16.07
CA ALA A 243 -38.85 10.60 14.87
C ALA A 243 -37.68 10.41 13.88
N ALA A 244 -36.90 11.45 13.64
CA ALA A 244 -35.69 11.34 12.78
C ALA A 244 -34.60 10.45 13.39
N PHE A 245 -34.41 10.47 14.70
CA PHE A 245 -33.51 9.57 15.42
C PHE A 245 -34.00 8.12 15.42
N ASP A 246 -35.31 7.91 15.62
CA ASP A 246 -35.92 6.59 15.59
C ASP A 246 -35.84 6.00 14.17
N GLU A 247 -36.11 6.79 13.13
CA GLU A 247 -35.95 6.38 11.72
C GLU A 247 -34.49 6.04 11.37
N MET A 248 -33.53 6.83 11.86
CA MET A 248 -32.09 6.55 11.66
C MET A 248 -31.65 5.31 12.45
N ARG A 249 -32.20 5.09 13.66
CA ARG A 249 -31.94 3.89 14.45
C ARG A 249 -32.54 2.65 13.81
N ASP A 250 -33.73 2.74 13.26
CA ASP A 250 -34.41 1.63 12.58
C ASP A 250 -33.70 1.30 11.25
N ALA A 251 -33.20 2.29 10.52
CA ALA A 251 -32.37 2.08 9.34
C ALA A 251 -30.99 1.41 9.66
N LEU A 252 -30.39 1.73 10.82
CA LEU A 252 -29.16 1.10 11.30
C LEU A 252 -29.42 -0.29 11.89
N ALA A 253 -30.55 -0.50 12.57
CA ALA A 253 -30.96 -1.79 13.11
C ALA A 253 -31.27 -2.80 11.99
N GLY A 254 -31.86 -2.36 10.88
CA GLY A 254 -32.12 -3.19 9.72
C GLY A 254 -30.84 -3.74 9.07
N ARG A 255 -29.74 -2.97 9.08
CA ARG A 255 -28.45 -3.44 8.58
C ARG A 255 -27.80 -4.53 9.45
N ASN A 256 -27.94 -4.44 10.77
CA ASN A 256 -27.41 -5.45 11.68
C ASN A 256 -28.25 -6.74 11.63
N TYR A 257 -29.55 -6.64 11.43
CA TYR A 257 -30.45 -7.79 11.30
C TYR A 257 -30.11 -8.67 10.08
N VAL A 258 -29.76 -8.06 8.94
CA VAL A 258 -29.36 -8.79 7.74
C VAL A 258 -28.02 -9.52 7.96
N ALA A 259 -27.07 -8.92 8.63
CA ALA A 259 -25.78 -9.54 8.93
C ALA A 259 -25.92 -10.74 9.88
N ASP A 260 -26.68 -10.60 10.96
CA ASP A 260 -26.95 -11.66 11.92
C ASP A 260 -27.76 -12.80 11.29
N TYR A 261 -28.70 -12.46 10.41
CA TYR A 261 -29.52 -13.43 9.71
C TYR A 261 -28.69 -14.25 8.70
N VAL A 262 -27.80 -13.61 7.92
CA VAL A 262 -26.87 -14.30 7.01
C VAL A 262 -25.92 -15.21 7.77
N GLN A 263 -25.44 -14.80 8.93
CA GLN A 263 -24.58 -15.62 9.77
C GLN A 263 -25.32 -16.85 10.31
N THR A 264 -26.55 -16.71 10.79
CA THR A 264 -27.40 -17.80 11.26
C THR A 264 -27.71 -18.80 10.12
N LEU A 265 -28.10 -18.28 8.95
CA LEU A 265 -28.34 -19.10 7.75
C LEU A 265 -27.08 -19.89 7.32
N THR A 266 -25.91 -19.27 7.39
CA THR A 266 -24.66 -19.94 7.04
C THR A 266 -24.40 -21.14 7.97
N HIS A 267 -24.72 -21.02 9.24
CA HIS A 267 -24.63 -22.11 10.20
C HIS A 267 -25.66 -23.21 9.96
N GLU A 268 -26.91 -22.83 9.67
CA GLU A 268 -28.00 -23.78 9.43
C GLU A 268 -27.85 -24.56 8.12
N VAL A 269 -27.30 -23.95 7.06
CA VAL A 269 -27.01 -24.61 5.77
C VAL A 269 -25.79 -25.53 5.87
N LYS A 270 -24.80 -25.19 6.70
CA LYS A 270 -23.58 -25.99 6.85
C LYS A 270 -23.86 -27.40 7.40
N SER A 271 -24.86 -27.55 8.29
CA SER A 271 -25.21 -28.83 8.89
C SER A 271 -25.75 -29.83 7.87
N PRO A 272 -26.82 -29.56 7.10
CA PRO A 272 -27.33 -30.48 6.10
C PRO A 272 -26.34 -30.73 4.96
N LEU A 273 -25.55 -29.74 4.58
CA LEU A 273 -24.51 -29.92 3.56
C LEU A 273 -23.42 -30.91 4.01
N SER A 274 -23.04 -30.88 5.30
CA SER A 274 -22.09 -31.84 5.87
C SER A 274 -22.68 -33.25 5.94
N ALA A 275 -23.97 -33.37 6.22
CA ALA A 275 -24.68 -34.66 6.23
C ALA A 275 -24.80 -35.26 4.82
N ILE A 276 -25.10 -34.41 3.81
CA ILE A 276 -25.11 -34.84 2.39
C ILE A 276 -23.72 -35.36 1.97
N ARG A 277 -22.68 -34.57 2.31
CA ARG A 277 -21.31 -34.91 1.96
C ARG A 277 -20.88 -36.24 2.62
N GLY A 278 -21.14 -36.40 3.91
CA GLY A 278 -20.81 -37.64 4.62
C GLY A 278 -21.57 -38.86 4.07
N ALA A 279 -22.86 -38.71 3.74
CA ALA A 279 -23.63 -39.76 3.10
C ALA A 279 -23.11 -40.12 1.68
N ALA A 280 -22.69 -39.11 0.91
CA ALA A 280 -22.13 -39.30 -0.43
C ALA A 280 -20.74 -39.96 -0.39
N GLU A 281 -19.90 -39.64 0.60
CA GLU A 281 -18.61 -40.29 0.83
C GLU A 281 -18.80 -41.77 1.17
N LEU A 282 -19.75 -42.10 2.06
CA LEU A 282 -20.04 -43.46 2.43
C LEU A 282 -20.63 -44.28 1.28
N LEU A 283 -21.40 -43.68 0.37
CA LEU A 283 -21.93 -44.34 -0.83
C LEU A 283 -20.86 -44.79 -1.83
N GLN A 284 -19.62 -44.34 -1.69
CA GLN A 284 -18.49 -44.79 -2.51
C GLN A 284 -17.92 -46.14 -2.04
N GLU A 285 -18.27 -46.59 -0.83
CA GLU A 285 -17.85 -47.87 -0.31
C GLU A 285 -18.83 -49.00 -0.69
N PRO A 286 -18.37 -50.23 -0.83
CA PRO A 286 -19.26 -51.38 -1.05
C PRO A 286 -20.20 -51.58 0.14
N MET A 287 -21.52 -51.61 -0.09
CA MET A 287 -22.50 -51.74 0.98
C MET A 287 -23.74 -52.50 0.52
N GLU A 288 -24.54 -52.97 1.48
CA GLU A 288 -25.83 -53.60 1.21
C GLU A 288 -26.86 -52.59 0.64
N GLU A 289 -27.73 -53.12 -0.25
CA GLU A 289 -28.74 -52.27 -0.92
C GLU A 289 -29.66 -51.53 0.07
N ALA A 290 -29.97 -52.13 1.20
CA ALA A 290 -30.78 -51.51 2.25
C ALA A 290 -30.06 -50.29 2.89
N GLN A 291 -28.74 -50.35 3.06
CA GLN A 291 -27.92 -49.22 3.56
C GLN A 291 -27.78 -48.13 2.49
N ARG A 292 -27.60 -48.52 1.25
CA ARG A 292 -27.54 -47.57 0.11
C ARG A 292 -28.82 -46.72 0.01
N GLN A 293 -29.97 -47.35 0.08
CA GLN A 293 -31.27 -46.68 0.04
C GLN A 293 -31.45 -45.73 1.24
N ARG A 294 -30.92 -46.09 2.40
CA ARG A 294 -30.96 -45.26 3.58
C ARG A 294 -30.13 -43.97 3.42
N PHE A 295 -28.92 -44.08 2.87
CA PHE A 295 -28.06 -42.91 2.61
C PHE A 295 -28.61 -42.01 1.49
N LEU A 296 -29.17 -42.60 0.42
CA LEU A 296 -29.86 -41.84 -0.63
C LEU A 296 -31.09 -41.10 -0.06
N GLY A 297 -31.87 -41.70 0.81
CA GLY A 297 -33.00 -41.08 1.49
C GLY A 297 -32.56 -39.93 2.43
N ASN A 298 -31.40 -40.07 3.07
CA ASN A 298 -30.82 -38.97 3.87
C ASN A 298 -30.42 -37.79 2.99
N ILE A 299 -29.72 -38.03 1.87
CA ILE A 299 -29.33 -37.00 0.92
C ILE A 299 -30.56 -36.23 0.39
N GLN A 300 -31.62 -36.97 0.03
CA GLN A 300 -32.88 -36.37 -0.44
C GLN A 300 -33.51 -35.46 0.62
N ARG A 301 -33.60 -35.94 1.86
CA ARG A 301 -34.18 -35.21 2.97
C ARG A 301 -33.42 -33.92 3.28
N GLU A 302 -32.10 -34.00 3.38
CA GLU A 302 -31.25 -32.86 3.67
C GLU A 302 -31.23 -31.83 2.52
N SER A 303 -31.30 -32.32 1.26
CA SER A 303 -31.44 -31.45 0.09
C SER A 303 -32.76 -30.71 0.07
N GLN A 304 -33.85 -31.37 0.48
CA GLN A 304 -35.15 -30.72 0.58
C GLN A 304 -35.21 -29.67 1.70
N LEU A 305 -34.53 -29.92 2.81
CA LEU A 305 -34.37 -28.98 3.89
C LEU A 305 -33.65 -27.68 3.44
N ILE A 306 -32.57 -27.83 2.66
CA ILE A 306 -31.87 -26.68 2.06
C ILE A 306 -32.78 -25.92 1.11
N GLN A 307 -33.56 -26.60 0.28
CA GLN A 307 -34.50 -25.95 -0.64
C GLN A 307 -35.53 -25.13 0.11
N GLU A 308 -36.13 -25.65 1.17
CA GLU A 308 -37.09 -24.94 2.00
C GLU A 308 -36.50 -23.69 2.69
N MET A 309 -35.21 -23.77 3.10
CA MET A 309 -34.52 -22.62 3.65
C MET A 309 -34.31 -21.52 2.60
N VAL A 310 -33.92 -21.90 1.38
CA VAL A 310 -33.75 -20.96 0.25
C VAL A 310 -35.07 -20.32 -0.14
N ASP A 311 -36.14 -21.10 -0.21
CA ASP A 311 -37.48 -20.58 -0.56
C ASP A 311 -37.98 -19.57 0.48
N ARG A 312 -37.82 -19.85 1.78
CA ARG A 312 -38.12 -18.91 2.87
C ARG A 312 -37.29 -17.63 2.79
N MET A 313 -36.04 -17.74 2.42
CA MET A 313 -35.16 -16.59 2.23
C MET A 313 -35.63 -15.69 1.07
N MET A 314 -36.03 -16.31 -0.05
CA MET A 314 -36.59 -15.60 -1.20
C MET A 314 -37.89 -14.91 -0.88
N GLU A 315 -38.77 -15.54 -0.09
CA GLU A 315 -40.03 -14.96 0.36
C GLU A 315 -39.81 -13.75 1.28
N LEU A 316 -38.88 -13.84 2.24
CA LEU A 316 -38.51 -12.74 3.12
C LEU A 316 -37.91 -11.57 2.32
N THR A 317 -37.04 -11.84 1.36
CA THR A 317 -36.42 -10.82 0.51
C THR A 317 -37.48 -10.13 -0.37
N ALA A 318 -38.46 -10.86 -0.87
CA ALA A 318 -39.57 -10.32 -1.64
C ALA A 318 -40.51 -9.43 -0.78
N LEU A 319 -40.76 -9.81 0.48
CA LEU A 319 -41.55 -9.02 1.44
C LEU A 319 -40.83 -7.73 1.82
N GLU A 320 -39.49 -7.76 2.05
CA GLU A 320 -38.69 -6.56 2.32
C GLU A 320 -38.68 -5.59 1.13
N THR A 321 -38.50 -6.11 -0.08
CA THR A 321 -38.54 -5.29 -1.30
C THR A 321 -39.89 -4.63 -1.51
N ARG A 322 -40.98 -5.32 -1.20
CA ARG A 322 -42.36 -4.77 -1.25
C ARG A 322 -42.57 -3.67 -0.21
N ARG A 323 -42.07 -3.86 1.01
CA ARG A 323 -42.18 -2.88 2.11
C ARG A 323 -41.41 -1.58 1.83
N VAL A 324 -40.29 -1.67 1.08
CA VAL A 324 -39.52 -0.49 0.61
C VAL A 324 -40.27 0.26 -0.49
N LEU A 325 -41.01 -0.43 -1.36
CA LEU A 325 -41.79 0.18 -2.44
C LEU A 325 -43.10 0.81 -1.95
N ASP A 326 -43.69 0.30 -0.89
CA ASP A 326 -44.93 0.85 -0.31
C ASP A 326 -44.69 2.08 0.60
N ASN A 327 -43.40 2.38 0.92
CA ASN A 327 -42.99 3.54 1.73
C ASN A 327 -42.36 4.68 0.90
N VAL A 328 -42.38 4.64 -0.44
CA VAL A 328 -41.99 5.70 -1.37
C VAL A 328 -43.26 6.33 -1.96
#